data_a5045c2084b9e9e79504f0788d655ecb
#
_entry.id   a5045c2084b9e9e79504f0788d655ecb
#
_cell.length_a   1.000
_cell.length_b   1.000
_cell.length_c   1.000
_cell.angle_alpha   90.00
_cell.angle_beta   90.00
_cell.angle_gamma   90.00
#
_symmetry.space_group_name_H-M   'P 1'
#
loop_
_entity.id
_entity.type
_entity.pdbx_description
1 polymer ?
#
loop_
_entity_poly.entity_id
_entity_poly.type
_entity_poly.pdbx_seq_one_letter_code
_entity_poly.pdbx_strand_id
1 'polypeptide(L)'
;MPGTRVAVVGGSIAGCAAALALYRTGHHDITVHERTSGELSARGVGVAVHEGRYTELAAAGYLDPAMTHIKLRGRHWYVRSPDSGPAAPLGRLIRTESFDFRTYNWGPLWRELRARVPAGVRFRPGSAVTAAAETSDGALLTTADGTTDRYDLIVGADGYRSVVRAAVHPGLRPAYAGYLAWRGAYPEDRLPDGALWDPASAAYVVFPGGHVVLYRIPGDRGGRRVNWVLYTAPPPGPGLPLDSPGGPPPGRVGTVLREHLAALTAAHFPPFWRRVIDLTEPGELFVQPMYDALASPGVTRRIALIGDAATVARPHTGAGAVKALQDATLLEAALRDGAALPDALSAYDSAREALGRTMVGLGRSLGTALVTGAPDWRTLDDAALAAWWRAADAAGAFGGTRTPERTEPPRDT
;
A
#
# COMPACT_ATOMS: atom_id res chain seq x y z
N MET A 1 -2.25 -30.76 2.24
CA MET A 1 -1.69 -31.69 3.24
C MET A 1 -2.67 -31.71 4.43
N PRO A 2 -3.42 -32.79 4.69
CA PRO A 2 -4.32 -32.88 5.82
C PRO A 2 -3.50 -32.85 7.12
N GLY A 3 -3.90 -31.96 8.05
CA GLY A 3 -3.28 -31.87 9.37
C GLY A 3 -2.19 -30.81 9.55
N THR A 4 -1.82 -30.06 8.52
CA THR A 4 -0.84 -28.96 8.63
C THR A 4 -1.45 -27.79 9.39
N ARG A 5 -0.88 -27.45 10.54
CA ARG A 5 -1.31 -26.32 11.39
C ARG A 5 -0.61 -25.03 10.96
N VAL A 6 -1.38 -24.02 10.56
CA VAL A 6 -0.86 -22.78 9.99
C VAL A 6 -1.26 -21.57 10.82
N ALA A 7 -0.30 -20.69 11.11
CA ALA A 7 -0.56 -19.35 11.64
C ALA A 7 -0.39 -18.29 10.55
N VAL A 8 -1.32 -17.34 10.49
CA VAL A 8 -1.17 -16.08 9.74
C VAL A 8 -1.10 -14.95 10.76
N VAL A 9 -0.03 -14.17 10.72
CA VAL A 9 0.16 -13.05 11.64
C VAL A 9 -0.21 -11.74 10.95
N GLY A 10 -1.29 -11.11 11.42
CA GLY A 10 -1.93 -9.93 10.84
C GLY A 10 -3.22 -10.27 10.09
N GLY A 11 -4.32 -9.59 10.41
CA GLY A 11 -5.67 -9.82 9.85
C GLY A 11 -6.10 -8.78 8.82
N SER A 12 -5.16 -8.02 8.23
CA SER A 12 -5.46 -6.99 7.23
C SER A 12 -5.61 -7.59 5.81
N ILE A 13 -5.55 -6.77 4.74
CA ILE A 13 -5.67 -7.23 3.35
C ILE A 13 -4.71 -8.39 3.06
N ALA A 14 -3.44 -8.26 3.41
CA ALA A 14 -2.44 -9.30 3.17
C ALA A 14 -2.77 -10.60 3.92
N GLY A 15 -3.18 -10.50 5.19
CA GLY A 15 -3.50 -11.68 5.99
C GLY A 15 -4.79 -12.38 5.56
N CYS A 16 -5.82 -11.62 5.17
CA CYS A 16 -7.04 -12.20 4.59
C CYS A 16 -6.74 -12.93 3.28
N ALA A 17 -5.92 -12.32 2.41
CA ALA A 17 -5.49 -12.93 1.15
C ALA A 17 -4.64 -14.19 1.39
N ALA A 18 -3.69 -14.16 2.33
CA ALA A 18 -2.90 -15.34 2.70
C ALA A 18 -3.78 -16.47 3.24
N ALA A 19 -4.72 -16.17 4.13
CA ALA A 19 -5.64 -17.17 4.68
C ALA A 19 -6.51 -17.81 3.59
N LEU A 20 -6.97 -17.02 2.62
CA LEU A 20 -7.72 -17.49 1.47
C LEU A 20 -6.86 -18.40 0.57
N ALA A 21 -5.63 -17.98 0.26
CA ALA A 21 -4.68 -18.77 -0.52
C ALA A 21 -4.39 -20.14 0.13
N LEU A 22 -4.09 -20.13 1.41
CA LEU A 22 -3.83 -21.33 2.20
C LEU A 22 -5.02 -22.28 2.21
N TYR A 23 -6.22 -21.75 2.43
CA TYR A 23 -7.44 -22.57 2.47
C TYR A 23 -7.71 -23.23 1.10
N ARG A 24 -7.52 -22.50 -0.01
CA ARG A 24 -7.69 -23.01 -1.37
C ARG A 24 -6.68 -24.09 -1.75
N THR A 25 -5.55 -24.15 -1.06
CA THR A 25 -4.52 -25.17 -1.26
C THR A 25 -4.64 -26.36 -0.30
N GLY A 26 -5.78 -26.48 0.40
CA GLY A 26 -6.09 -27.64 1.26
C GLY A 26 -5.57 -27.51 2.69
N HIS A 27 -5.09 -26.36 3.12
CA HIS A 27 -4.75 -26.11 4.52
C HIS A 27 -6.00 -25.62 5.25
N HIS A 28 -6.52 -26.43 6.16
CA HIS A 28 -7.79 -26.11 6.83
C HIS A 28 -7.64 -25.76 8.32
N ASP A 29 -6.52 -26.11 8.97
CA ASP A 29 -6.20 -25.71 10.34
C ASP A 29 -5.44 -24.38 10.35
N ILE A 30 -6.14 -23.30 10.00
CA ILE A 30 -5.57 -21.95 9.89
C ILE A 30 -6.04 -21.08 11.06
N THR A 31 -5.10 -20.41 11.73
CA THR A 31 -5.37 -19.39 12.74
C THR A 31 -4.76 -18.06 12.30
N VAL A 32 -5.60 -17.02 12.21
CA VAL A 32 -5.17 -15.63 11.94
C VAL A 32 -5.08 -14.89 13.28
N HIS A 33 -3.89 -14.41 13.63
CA HIS A 33 -3.65 -13.58 14.82
C HIS A 33 -3.68 -12.11 14.44
N GLU A 34 -4.59 -11.32 14.98
CA GLU A 34 -4.70 -9.88 14.77
C GLU A 34 -4.55 -9.14 16.10
N ARG A 35 -3.62 -8.19 16.17
CA ARG A 35 -3.35 -7.43 17.40
C ARG A 35 -4.48 -6.50 17.82
N THR A 36 -5.27 -6.02 16.85
CA THR A 36 -6.41 -5.13 17.10
C THR A 36 -7.61 -5.95 17.56
N SER A 37 -8.23 -5.54 18.66
CA SER A 37 -9.43 -6.21 19.20
C SER A 37 -10.72 -5.78 18.51
N GLY A 38 -10.72 -4.62 17.83
CA GLY A 38 -11.88 -4.06 17.13
C GLY A 38 -11.80 -4.22 15.60
N GLU A 39 -12.77 -3.63 14.92
CA GLU A 39 -12.78 -3.59 13.44
C GLU A 39 -11.59 -2.80 12.87
N LEU A 40 -10.99 -3.35 11.84
CA LEU A 40 -9.92 -2.67 11.09
C LEU A 40 -10.47 -1.64 10.10
N SER A 41 -11.78 -1.63 9.85
CA SER A 41 -12.45 -0.79 8.84
C SER A 41 -12.23 0.72 9.02
N ALA A 42 -11.96 1.20 10.23
CA ALA A 42 -11.74 2.61 10.53
C ALA A 42 -10.40 3.19 10.02
N ARG A 43 -9.54 2.38 9.40
CA ARG A 43 -8.23 2.80 8.90
C ARG A 43 -8.27 3.50 7.54
N GLY A 44 -9.47 3.91 7.07
CA GLY A 44 -9.83 4.45 5.78
C GLY A 44 -8.81 5.35 5.08
N VAL A 45 -8.04 4.76 4.18
CA VAL A 45 -7.24 5.45 3.17
C VAL A 45 -7.61 4.92 1.80
N GLY A 46 -7.44 5.76 0.77
CA GLY A 46 -7.65 5.33 -0.60
C GLY A 46 -6.63 4.30 -1.05
N VAL A 47 -7.12 3.30 -1.76
CA VAL A 47 -6.32 2.30 -2.46
C VAL A 47 -6.60 2.44 -3.94
N ALA A 48 -5.56 2.50 -4.76
CA ALA A 48 -5.67 2.52 -6.21
C ALA A 48 -5.14 1.21 -6.80
N VAL A 49 -5.85 0.65 -7.77
CA VAL A 49 -5.50 -0.60 -8.47
C VAL A 49 -5.56 -0.34 -9.97
N HIS A 50 -4.45 -0.52 -10.66
CA HIS A 50 -4.40 -0.41 -12.12
C HIS A 50 -5.28 -1.47 -12.77
N GLU A 51 -6.02 -1.13 -13.84
CA GLU A 51 -7.00 -2.02 -14.47
C GLU A 51 -6.42 -3.38 -14.88
N GLY A 52 -5.21 -3.39 -15.43
CA GLY A 52 -4.53 -4.64 -15.78
C GLY A 52 -4.26 -5.55 -14.56
N ARG A 53 -3.94 -4.93 -13.41
CA ARG A 53 -3.75 -5.70 -12.14
C ARG A 53 -5.08 -6.14 -11.55
N TYR A 54 -6.11 -5.30 -11.68
CA TYR A 54 -7.46 -5.69 -11.32
C TYR A 54 -7.90 -6.94 -12.09
N THR A 55 -7.70 -6.99 -13.40
CA THR A 55 -8.06 -8.14 -14.23
C THR A 55 -7.38 -9.44 -13.77
N GLU A 56 -6.08 -9.39 -13.47
CA GLU A 56 -5.33 -10.54 -12.93
C GLU A 56 -5.88 -10.99 -11.57
N LEU A 57 -6.07 -10.06 -10.65
CA LEU A 57 -6.52 -10.36 -9.30
C LEU A 57 -7.99 -10.77 -9.24
N ALA A 58 -8.82 -10.29 -10.17
CA ALA A 58 -10.19 -10.74 -10.33
C ALA A 58 -10.25 -12.17 -10.89
N ALA A 59 -9.44 -12.49 -11.89
CA ALA A 59 -9.31 -13.85 -12.41
C ALA A 59 -8.83 -14.83 -11.34
N ALA A 60 -7.94 -14.39 -10.45
CA ALA A 60 -7.48 -15.15 -9.29
C ALA A 60 -8.49 -15.18 -8.13
N GLY A 61 -9.62 -14.47 -8.21
CA GLY A 61 -10.69 -14.46 -7.21
C GLY A 61 -10.37 -13.69 -5.92
N TYR A 62 -9.40 -12.77 -5.96
CA TYR A 62 -9.10 -11.86 -4.84
C TYR A 62 -9.88 -10.54 -4.92
N LEU A 63 -10.19 -10.08 -6.12
CA LEU A 63 -11.06 -8.94 -6.38
C LEU A 63 -12.25 -9.39 -7.21
N ASP A 64 -13.34 -8.59 -7.22
CA ASP A 64 -14.47 -8.86 -8.09
C ASP A 64 -15.21 -7.58 -8.50
N PRO A 65 -15.97 -7.62 -9.61
CA PRO A 65 -16.71 -6.46 -10.11
C PRO A 65 -17.73 -5.88 -9.14
N ALA A 66 -18.27 -6.70 -8.23
CA ALA A 66 -19.25 -6.26 -7.24
C ALA A 66 -18.67 -5.41 -6.13
N MET A 67 -17.33 -5.45 -5.91
CA MET A 67 -16.68 -4.58 -4.93
C MET A 67 -16.83 -3.10 -5.32
N THR A 68 -17.36 -2.30 -4.40
CA THR A 68 -17.60 -0.87 -4.65
C THR A 68 -16.29 -0.13 -4.95
N HIS A 69 -16.23 0.51 -6.09
CA HIS A 69 -15.06 1.24 -6.58
C HIS A 69 -15.44 2.47 -7.39
N ILE A 70 -14.48 3.36 -7.63
CA ILE A 70 -14.59 4.45 -8.60
C ILE A 70 -13.55 4.20 -9.69
N LYS A 71 -13.98 4.25 -10.96
CA LYS A 71 -13.08 4.12 -12.10
C LYS A 71 -12.50 5.49 -12.45
N LEU A 72 -11.17 5.61 -12.37
CA LEU A 72 -10.44 6.76 -12.90
C LEU A 72 -10.09 6.50 -14.37
N ARG A 73 -10.14 7.56 -15.18
CA ARG A 73 -9.84 7.53 -16.62
C ARG A 73 -8.73 8.49 -16.99
N GLY A 74 -8.52 9.53 -16.18
CA GLY A 74 -7.56 10.59 -16.44
C GLY A 74 -6.65 10.89 -15.24
N ARG A 75 -5.46 11.40 -15.55
CA ARG A 75 -4.52 11.99 -14.61
C ARG A 75 -4.12 13.36 -15.13
N HIS A 76 -4.31 14.38 -14.29
CA HIS A 76 -4.03 15.77 -14.62
C HIS A 76 -2.90 16.31 -13.73
N TRP A 77 -1.91 16.94 -14.33
CA TRP A 77 -0.77 17.51 -13.63
C TRP A 77 -0.90 19.03 -13.55
N TYR A 78 -0.95 19.57 -12.36
CA TYR A 78 -1.11 20.98 -12.07
C TYR A 78 0.10 21.54 -11.35
N VAL A 79 0.42 22.82 -11.63
CA VAL A 79 1.43 23.60 -10.91
C VAL A 79 0.87 24.99 -10.62
N ARG A 80 1.25 25.57 -9.48
CA ARG A 80 0.97 26.97 -9.19
C ARG A 80 1.78 27.85 -10.15
N SER A 81 1.13 28.79 -10.81
CA SER A 81 1.73 29.82 -11.65
C SER A 81 1.47 31.21 -11.06
N PRO A 82 2.16 32.27 -11.53
CA PRO A 82 1.87 33.65 -11.11
C PRO A 82 0.41 34.04 -11.29
N ASP A 83 -0.24 33.51 -12.34
CA ASP A 83 -1.64 33.81 -12.67
C ASP A 83 -2.64 32.97 -11.84
N SER A 84 -2.16 32.08 -10.97
CA SER A 84 -3.03 31.27 -10.11
C SER A 84 -3.75 32.15 -9.10
N GLY A 85 -5.07 32.27 -9.24
CA GLY A 85 -5.94 33.14 -8.46
C GLY A 85 -7.41 32.77 -8.66
N PRO A 86 -8.35 33.65 -8.29
CA PRO A 86 -9.79 33.37 -8.46
C PRO A 86 -10.20 33.08 -9.91
N ALA A 87 -9.53 33.68 -10.90
CA ALA A 87 -9.79 33.44 -12.32
C ALA A 87 -9.15 32.14 -12.86
N ALA A 88 -8.10 31.64 -12.19
CA ALA A 88 -7.41 30.39 -12.54
C ALA A 88 -7.19 29.53 -11.28
N PRO A 89 -8.28 29.06 -10.64
CA PRO A 89 -8.21 28.43 -9.31
C PRO A 89 -7.47 27.09 -9.29
N LEU A 90 -7.41 26.37 -10.41
CA LEU A 90 -6.70 25.10 -10.55
C LEU A 90 -5.19 25.28 -10.81
N GLY A 91 -4.75 26.51 -11.14
CA GLY A 91 -3.38 26.77 -11.60
C GLY A 91 -3.15 26.34 -13.06
N ARG A 92 -1.89 26.25 -13.48
CA ARG A 92 -1.54 25.83 -14.82
C ARG A 92 -1.59 24.32 -14.95
N LEU A 93 -2.36 23.83 -15.89
CA LEU A 93 -2.35 22.43 -16.32
C LEU A 93 -1.10 22.19 -17.18
N ILE A 94 -0.24 21.27 -16.76
CA ILE A 94 0.96 20.90 -17.52
C ILE A 94 0.62 19.80 -18.52
N ARG A 95 -0.11 18.74 -18.05
CA ARG A 95 -0.40 17.56 -18.86
C ARG A 95 -1.70 16.89 -18.42
N THR A 96 -2.39 16.32 -19.40
CA THR A 96 -3.47 15.35 -19.22
C THR A 96 -3.08 14.04 -19.89
N GLU A 97 -3.28 12.93 -19.22
CA GLU A 97 -2.99 11.60 -19.75
C GLU A 97 -4.01 10.57 -19.28
N SER A 98 -4.14 9.45 -19.98
CA SER A 98 -5.02 8.36 -19.54
C SER A 98 -4.48 7.75 -18.25
N PHE A 99 -5.40 7.36 -17.36
CA PHE A 99 -5.08 6.83 -16.06
C PHE A 99 -6.11 5.76 -15.66
N ASP A 100 -5.85 4.56 -16.10
CA ASP A 100 -6.82 3.46 -16.00
C ASP A 100 -6.67 2.73 -14.67
N PHE A 101 -7.26 3.32 -13.62
CA PHE A 101 -7.23 2.81 -12.25
C PHE A 101 -8.63 2.67 -11.67
N ARG A 102 -8.78 1.71 -10.78
CA ARG A 102 -9.91 1.61 -9.85
C ARG A 102 -9.48 2.08 -8.47
N THR A 103 -10.29 2.92 -7.85
CA THR A 103 -10.04 3.34 -6.48
C THR A 103 -11.04 2.71 -5.52
N TYR A 104 -10.51 2.29 -4.38
CA TYR A 104 -11.27 1.65 -3.30
C TYR A 104 -11.07 2.43 -2.01
N ASN A 105 -12.04 2.36 -1.12
CA ASN A 105 -11.85 2.69 0.26
C ASN A 105 -11.33 1.44 1.00
N TRP A 106 -10.25 1.59 1.73
CA TRP A 106 -9.54 0.47 2.37
C TRP A 106 -10.45 -0.35 3.31
N GLY A 107 -11.29 0.32 4.10
CA GLY A 107 -12.18 -0.35 5.06
C GLY A 107 -13.19 -1.28 4.38
N PRO A 108 -14.04 -0.79 3.46
CA PRO A 108 -14.91 -1.63 2.65
C PRO A 108 -14.18 -2.74 1.89
N LEU A 109 -13.05 -2.44 1.26
CA LEU A 109 -12.25 -3.45 0.55
C LEU A 109 -11.76 -4.56 1.50
N TRP A 110 -11.32 -4.19 2.69
CA TRP A 110 -10.92 -5.17 3.71
C TRP A 110 -12.10 -6.04 4.16
N ARG A 111 -13.29 -5.46 4.41
CA ARG A 111 -14.50 -6.22 4.79
C ARG A 111 -14.88 -7.24 3.72
N GLU A 112 -14.84 -6.87 2.45
CA GLU A 112 -15.11 -7.76 1.32
C GLU A 112 -14.11 -8.93 1.25
N LEU A 113 -12.82 -8.65 1.41
CA LEU A 113 -11.80 -9.70 1.44
C LEU A 113 -11.95 -10.58 2.69
N ARG A 114 -12.26 -9.99 3.84
CA ARG A 114 -12.49 -10.73 5.09
C ARG A 114 -13.70 -11.67 5.00
N ALA A 115 -14.77 -11.23 4.36
CA ALA A 115 -15.96 -12.03 4.13
C ALA A 115 -15.74 -13.23 3.20
N ARG A 116 -14.71 -13.19 2.34
CA ARG A 116 -14.31 -14.30 1.46
C ARG A 116 -13.50 -15.38 2.17
N VAL A 117 -12.91 -15.04 3.31
CA VAL A 117 -12.16 -16.03 4.08
C VAL A 117 -13.15 -17.03 4.70
N PRO A 118 -13.00 -18.35 4.43
CA PRO A 118 -13.94 -19.36 4.88
C PRO A 118 -14.12 -19.39 6.40
N ALA A 119 -15.32 -19.73 6.86
CA ALA A 119 -15.69 -19.77 8.28
C ALA A 119 -14.83 -20.76 9.12
N GLY A 120 -14.23 -21.76 8.47
CA GLY A 120 -13.32 -22.69 9.13
C GLY A 120 -11.97 -22.06 9.54
N VAL A 121 -11.61 -20.88 9.04
CA VAL A 121 -10.42 -20.15 9.45
C VAL A 121 -10.68 -19.41 10.76
N ARG A 122 -9.89 -19.70 11.79
CA ARG A 122 -10.02 -19.08 13.09
C ARG A 122 -9.37 -17.70 13.13
N PHE A 123 -10.13 -16.64 13.37
CA PHE A 123 -9.59 -15.30 13.63
C PHE A 123 -9.51 -15.07 15.14
N ARG A 124 -8.34 -14.62 15.62
CA ARG A 124 -8.07 -14.23 17.01
C ARG A 124 -7.81 -12.73 17.09
N PRO A 125 -8.84 -11.89 17.22
CA PRO A 125 -8.65 -10.45 17.47
C PRO A 125 -8.06 -10.22 18.85
N GLY A 126 -7.27 -9.18 19.04
CA GLY A 126 -6.56 -8.89 20.30
C GLY A 126 -5.35 -9.78 20.55
N SER A 127 -5.02 -10.70 19.64
CA SER A 127 -3.88 -11.61 19.75
C SER A 127 -2.64 -10.98 19.12
N ALA A 128 -1.95 -10.13 19.89
CA ALA A 128 -0.72 -9.49 19.45
C ALA A 128 0.45 -10.47 19.52
N VAL A 129 1.04 -10.78 18.36
CA VAL A 129 2.27 -11.60 18.29
C VAL A 129 3.47 -10.76 18.65
N THR A 130 4.35 -11.30 19.51
CA THR A 130 5.57 -10.65 20.00
C THR A 130 6.84 -11.30 19.50
N ALA A 131 6.79 -12.59 19.14
CA ALA A 131 7.92 -13.32 18.58
C ALA A 131 7.46 -14.45 17.66
N ALA A 132 8.32 -14.79 16.70
CA ALA A 132 8.27 -16.01 15.92
C ALA A 132 9.67 -16.60 15.84
N ALA A 133 9.77 -17.93 15.84
CA ALA A 133 11.05 -18.64 15.73
C ALA A 133 10.86 -19.98 15.01
N GLU A 134 11.81 -20.36 14.15
CA GLU A 134 11.83 -21.69 13.55
C GLU A 134 12.57 -22.66 14.47
N THR A 135 12.10 -23.89 14.53
CA THR A 135 12.71 -25.01 15.24
C THR A 135 12.93 -26.18 14.27
N SER A 136 13.64 -27.21 14.71
CA SER A 136 13.92 -28.41 13.88
C SER A 136 12.64 -29.11 13.42
N ASP A 137 11.56 -29.03 14.20
CA ASP A 137 10.33 -29.79 14.00
C ASP A 137 9.07 -28.93 13.79
N GLY A 138 9.20 -27.59 13.79
CA GLY A 138 8.08 -26.66 13.58
C GLY A 138 8.51 -25.21 13.58
N ALA A 139 7.54 -24.33 13.77
CA ALA A 139 7.74 -22.91 14.02
C ALA A 139 6.93 -22.51 15.27
N LEU A 140 7.52 -21.74 16.16
CA LEU A 140 6.91 -21.24 17.39
C LEU A 140 6.43 -19.83 17.20
N LEU A 141 5.26 -19.51 17.74
CA LEU A 141 4.66 -18.18 17.72
C LEU A 141 4.29 -17.82 19.15
N THR A 142 4.84 -16.71 19.64
CA THR A 142 4.56 -16.19 20.99
C THR A 142 3.68 -14.95 20.92
N THR A 143 2.64 -14.91 21.71
CA THR A 143 1.71 -13.78 21.85
C THR A 143 2.00 -12.96 23.10
N ALA A 144 1.43 -11.74 23.18
CA ALA A 144 1.70 -10.77 24.25
C ALA A 144 1.25 -11.25 25.65
N ASP A 145 0.35 -12.21 25.73
CA ASP A 145 -0.06 -12.87 26.97
C ASP A 145 0.92 -13.96 27.45
N GLY A 146 2.03 -14.15 26.72
CA GLY A 146 3.05 -15.15 27.02
C GLY A 146 2.76 -16.55 26.45
N THR A 147 1.61 -16.77 25.83
CA THR A 147 1.29 -18.05 25.20
C THR A 147 2.23 -18.32 24.03
N THR A 148 2.77 -19.53 23.95
CA THR A 148 3.58 -19.99 22.82
C THR A 148 2.92 -21.22 22.21
N ASP A 149 2.55 -21.08 20.94
CA ASP A 149 1.93 -22.14 20.14
C ASP A 149 2.90 -22.61 19.04
N ARG A 150 2.83 -23.90 18.71
CA ARG A 150 3.59 -24.49 17.62
C ARG A 150 2.74 -24.64 16.38
N TYR A 151 3.34 -24.33 15.23
CA TYR A 151 2.76 -24.42 13.89
C TYR A 151 3.72 -25.15 12.95
N ASP A 152 3.19 -25.68 11.85
CA ASP A 152 3.99 -26.25 10.76
C ASP A 152 4.43 -25.16 9.77
N LEU A 153 3.63 -24.10 9.66
CA LEU A 153 3.89 -22.94 8.82
C LEU A 153 3.42 -21.66 9.52
N ILE A 154 4.24 -20.63 9.51
CA ILE A 154 3.87 -19.25 9.88
C ILE A 154 3.94 -18.35 8.66
N VAL A 155 2.85 -17.62 8.36
CA VAL A 155 2.82 -16.58 7.33
C VAL A 155 2.76 -15.22 8.00
N GLY A 156 3.85 -14.43 7.88
CA GLY A 156 3.92 -13.07 8.40
C GLY A 156 3.27 -12.08 7.42
N ALA A 157 2.11 -11.56 7.81
CA ALA A 157 1.32 -10.54 7.11
C ALA A 157 1.10 -9.29 7.99
N ASP A 158 2.01 -9.04 8.94
CA ASP A 158 1.92 -8.08 10.05
C ASP A 158 2.47 -6.68 9.69
N GLY A 159 2.64 -6.42 8.38
CA GLY A 159 2.88 -5.10 7.84
C GLY A 159 4.32 -4.61 8.00
N TYR A 160 4.53 -3.30 7.78
CA TYR A 160 5.89 -2.74 7.72
C TYR A 160 6.68 -2.84 9.04
N ARG A 161 6.00 -2.98 10.19
CA ARG A 161 6.58 -3.22 11.53
C ARG A 161 6.62 -4.70 11.89
N SER A 162 6.74 -5.57 10.92
CA SER A 162 6.63 -7.01 11.08
C SER A 162 7.58 -7.55 12.17
N VAL A 163 6.99 -8.25 13.12
CA VAL A 163 7.68 -9.06 14.12
C VAL A 163 8.19 -10.37 13.48
N VAL A 164 7.38 -10.96 12.58
CA VAL A 164 7.74 -12.21 11.89
C VAL A 164 8.94 -12.01 10.98
N ARG A 165 9.11 -10.81 10.36
CA ARG A 165 10.31 -10.50 9.58
C ARG A 165 11.60 -10.65 10.36
N ALA A 166 11.61 -10.34 11.65
CA ALA A 166 12.79 -10.49 12.49
C ALA A 166 13.24 -11.94 12.64
N ALA A 167 12.33 -12.91 12.56
CA ALA A 167 12.65 -14.35 12.57
C ALA A 167 13.28 -14.81 11.24
N VAL A 168 12.84 -14.22 10.11
CA VAL A 168 13.36 -14.56 8.77
C VAL A 168 14.65 -13.80 8.47
N HIS A 169 14.70 -12.53 8.86
CA HIS A 169 15.79 -11.62 8.53
C HIS A 169 16.17 -10.76 9.74
N PRO A 170 16.90 -11.32 10.72
CA PRO A 170 17.36 -10.60 11.89
C PRO A 170 18.18 -9.36 11.49
N GLY A 171 17.82 -8.21 12.01
CA GLY A 171 18.55 -6.98 11.72
C GLY A 171 18.03 -6.18 10.51
N LEU A 172 17.21 -6.72 9.63
CA LEU A 172 16.58 -5.93 8.58
C LEU A 172 15.61 -4.90 9.19
N ARG A 173 15.90 -3.64 8.93
CA ARG A 173 15.04 -2.51 9.33
C ARG A 173 14.65 -1.73 8.09
N PRO A 174 13.38 -1.30 7.96
CA PRO A 174 12.99 -0.40 6.89
C PRO A 174 13.81 0.90 6.92
N ALA A 175 14.37 1.27 5.77
CA ALA A 175 15.15 2.49 5.62
C ALA A 175 14.23 3.71 5.47
N TYR A 176 14.49 4.78 6.24
CA TYR A 176 13.77 6.03 6.10
C TYR A 176 14.08 6.69 4.76
N ALA A 177 13.04 7.14 4.06
CA ALA A 177 13.15 7.69 2.71
C ALA A 177 13.53 9.18 2.66
N GLY A 178 13.63 9.86 3.81
CA GLY A 178 13.97 11.28 3.90
C GLY A 178 12.77 12.23 3.79
N TYR A 179 11.55 11.72 3.73
CA TYR A 179 10.34 12.55 3.60
C TYR A 179 9.12 11.91 4.26
N LEU A 180 8.04 12.71 4.36
CA LEU A 180 6.77 12.35 4.98
C LEU A 180 5.68 12.18 3.93
N ALA A 181 4.66 11.37 4.26
CA ALA A 181 3.36 11.39 3.61
C ALA A 181 2.31 11.96 4.58
N TRP A 182 1.65 13.02 4.15
CA TRP A 182 0.46 13.57 4.78
C TRP A 182 -0.75 13.00 4.08
N ARG A 183 -1.79 12.66 4.81
CA ARG A 183 -2.99 12.04 4.25
C ARG A 183 -4.23 12.62 4.86
N GLY A 184 -5.26 12.79 4.05
CA GLY A 184 -6.58 13.15 4.50
C GLY A 184 -7.65 12.54 3.61
N ALA A 185 -8.81 12.28 4.21
CA ALA A 185 -9.99 11.87 3.47
C ALA A 185 -11.26 12.32 4.19
N TYR A 186 -12.18 12.94 3.44
CA TYR A 186 -13.43 13.49 3.97
C TYR A 186 -14.57 13.30 2.98
N PRO A 187 -15.86 13.36 3.41
CA PRO A 187 -17.01 13.27 2.50
C PRO A 187 -16.98 14.35 1.42
N GLU A 188 -17.25 13.96 0.16
CA GLU A 188 -17.16 14.85 -1.01
C GLU A 188 -18.15 16.04 -0.94
N ASP A 189 -19.26 15.90 -0.25
CA ASP A 189 -20.26 16.95 -0.07
C ASP A 189 -19.74 18.20 0.68
N ARG A 190 -18.62 18.07 1.40
CA ARG A 190 -17.92 19.22 1.97
C ARG A 190 -17.15 20.05 0.93
N LEU A 191 -16.91 19.50 -0.29
CA LEU A 191 -16.15 20.21 -1.31
C LEU A 191 -17.05 21.13 -2.11
N PRO A 192 -17.01 22.46 -1.89
CA PRO A 192 -17.68 23.41 -2.75
C PRO A 192 -16.98 23.45 -4.11
N ASP A 193 -17.71 23.79 -5.15
CA ASP A 193 -17.17 23.88 -6.52
C ASP A 193 -16.52 22.58 -7.04
N GLY A 194 -16.97 21.43 -6.55
CA GLY A 194 -16.47 20.11 -6.95
C GLY A 194 -16.54 19.84 -8.46
N ALA A 195 -17.38 20.61 -9.18
CA ALA A 195 -17.49 20.56 -10.64
C ALA A 195 -16.20 21.01 -11.38
N LEU A 196 -15.31 21.77 -10.71
CA LEU A 196 -14.00 22.16 -11.28
C LEU A 196 -13.05 20.98 -11.43
N TRP A 197 -13.27 19.89 -10.74
CA TRP A 197 -12.42 18.70 -10.78
C TRP A 197 -13.23 17.49 -11.22
N ASP A 198 -12.91 16.95 -12.41
CA ASP A 198 -13.56 15.76 -12.96
C ASP A 198 -13.48 14.59 -11.95
N PRO A 199 -14.62 14.03 -11.52
CA PRO A 199 -14.66 12.93 -10.54
C PRO A 199 -14.01 11.64 -11.04
N ALA A 200 -13.84 11.47 -12.36
CA ALA A 200 -13.18 10.33 -12.96
C ALA A 200 -11.68 10.56 -13.20
N SER A 201 -11.10 11.60 -12.62
CA SER A 201 -9.67 11.90 -12.76
C SER A 201 -8.93 11.98 -11.43
N ALA A 202 -7.65 11.59 -11.46
CA ALA A 202 -6.69 11.91 -10.42
C ALA A 202 -6.04 13.27 -10.72
N ALA A 203 -5.84 14.10 -9.70
CA ALA A 203 -5.07 15.32 -9.79
C ALA A 203 -3.71 15.15 -9.10
N TYR A 204 -2.65 15.54 -9.79
CA TYR A 204 -1.30 15.66 -9.25
C TYR A 204 -0.97 17.15 -9.21
N VAL A 205 -0.81 17.70 -8.01
CA VAL A 205 -0.36 19.07 -7.83
C VAL A 205 1.10 19.03 -7.40
N VAL A 206 1.97 19.50 -8.27
CA VAL A 206 3.43 19.42 -8.11
C VAL A 206 4.00 20.76 -7.69
N PHE A 207 5.05 20.72 -6.86
CA PHE A 207 5.75 21.90 -6.37
C PHE A 207 7.21 21.56 -6.02
N PRO A 208 8.09 22.56 -5.83
CA PRO A 208 9.47 22.29 -5.42
C PRO A 208 9.55 21.48 -4.13
N GLY A 209 10.18 20.31 -4.17
CA GLY A 209 10.37 19.43 -3.02
C GLY A 209 9.16 18.59 -2.62
N GLY A 210 8.14 18.47 -3.51
CA GLY A 210 7.00 17.60 -3.23
C GLY A 210 5.88 17.60 -4.25
N HIS A 211 4.86 16.82 -3.95
CA HIS A 211 3.61 16.75 -4.72
C HIS A 211 2.48 16.22 -3.86
N VAL A 212 1.25 16.46 -4.28
CA VAL A 212 0.06 15.81 -3.75
C VAL A 212 -0.66 15.06 -4.86
N VAL A 213 -1.19 13.90 -4.52
CA VAL A 213 -2.08 13.11 -5.37
C VAL A 213 -3.48 13.13 -4.73
N LEU A 214 -4.47 13.54 -5.53
CA LEU A 214 -5.85 13.62 -5.09
C LEU A 214 -6.74 12.78 -6.02
N TYR A 215 -7.67 12.04 -5.45
CA TYR A 215 -8.68 11.27 -6.19
C TYR A 215 -9.87 10.95 -5.30
N ARG A 216 -11.00 10.60 -5.92
CA ARG A 216 -12.17 10.15 -5.18
C ARG A 216 -12.09 8.67 -4.87
N ILE A 217 -12.67 8.30 -3.73
CA ILE A 217 -12.87 6.92 -3.31
C ILE A 217 -14.33 6.71 -2.90
N PRO A 218 -14.84 5.48 -2.90
CA PRO A 218 -16.18 5.19 -2.35
C PRO A 218 -16.28 5.59 -0.87
N GLY A 219 -17.44 6.08 -0.47
CA GLY A 219 -17.77 6.30 0.94
C GLY A 219 -18.07 4.99 1.67
N ASP A 220 -17.99 5.02 3.01
CA ASP A 220 -18.24 3.84 3.85
C ASP A 220 -19.71 3.37 3.82
N ARG A 221 -20.63 4.31 3.62
CA ARG A 221 -22.09 4.11 3.62
C ARG A 221 -22.76 4.60 2.34
N GLY A 222 -22.04 4.55 1.22
CA GLY A 222 -22.45 5.15 -0.05
C GLY A 222 -21.84 6.54 -0.24
N GLY A 223 -22.13 7.17 -1.42
CA GLY A 223 -21.51 8.44 -1.81
C GLY A 223 -20.02 8.30 -2.11
N ARG A 224 -19.33 9.43 -2.13
CA ARG A 224 -17.89 9.52 -2.43
C ARG A 224 -17.16 10.31 -1.33
N ARG A 225 -15.86 10.04 -1.23
CA ARG A 225 -14.94 10.82 -0.39
C ARG A 225 -13.84 11.39 -1.26
N VAL A 226 -13.40 12.58 -0.94
CA VAL A 226 -12.12 13.14 -1.40
C VAL A 226 -11.03 12.45 -0.60
N ASN A 227 -10.03 11.91 -1.29
CA ASN A 227 -8.85 11.31 -0.69
C ASN A 227 -7.61 11.96 -1.28
N TRP A 228 -6.64 12.30 -0.43
CA TRP A 228 -5.40 12.89 -0.88
C TRP A 228 -4.20 12.37 -0.08
N VAL A 229 -3.05 12.36 -0.73
CA VAL A 229 -1.75 12.09 -0.11
C VAL A 229 -0.71 13.07 -0.63
N LEU A 230 -0.07 13.80 0.28
CA LEU A 230 0.96 14.80 -0.01
C LEU A 230 2.30 14.30 0.51
N TYR A 231 3.32 14.37 -0.34
CA TYR A 231 4.68 13.96 -0.02
C TYR A 231 5.60 15.18 -0.02
N THR A 232 6.36 15.37 1.05
CA THR A 232 7.31 16.49 1.21
C THR A 232 8.35 16.18 2.27
N ALA A 233 9.46 16.91 2.25
CA ALA A 233 10.43 16.89 3.33
C ALA A 233 9.78 17.21 4.69
N PRO A 234 10.31 16.70 5.81
CA PRO A 234 9.83 17.09 7.12
C PRO A 234 10.07 18.58 7.38
N PRO A 235 9.29 19.24 8.25
CA PRO A 235 9.58 20.58 8.71
C PRO A 235 10.99 20.66 9.35
N PRO A 236 11.70 21.78 9.20
CA PRO A 236 12.97 21.97 9.87
C PRO A 236 12.79 22.01 11.39
N GLY A 237 13.73 21.46 12.15
CA GLY A 237 13.73 21.49 13.61
C GLY A 237 13.57 20.11 14.27
N PRO A 238 13.85 20.02 15.59
CA PRO A 238 13.64 18.79 16.34
C PRO A 238 12.15 18.54 16.56
N GLY A 239 11.67 17.31 16.42
CA GLY A 239 10.31 17.05 16.84
C GLY A 239 9.57 15.84 16.28
N LEU A 240 10.10 15.20 15.24
CA LEU A 240 9.53 13.94 14.78
C LEU A 240 10.55 12.82 15.05
N PRO A 241 10.20 11.78 15.81
CA PRO A 241 11.08 10.62 16.01
C PRO A 241 11.13 9.79 14.73
N LEU A 242 11.73 10.34 13.67
CA LEU A 242 11.79 9.75 12.33
C LEU A 242 12.68 8.52 12.30
N ASP A 243 13.69 8.46 13.19
CA ASP A 243 14.63 7.35 13.31
C ASP A 243 14.11 6.23 14.23
N SER A 244 12.97 6.45 14.88
CA SER A 244 12.34 5.40 15.69
C SER A 244 11.83 4.30 14.77
N PRO A 245 12.11 3.02 15.06
CA PRO A 245 11.61 1.89 14.26
C PRO A 245 10.09 1.87 14.09
N GLY A 246 9.39 2.75 14.74
CA GLY A 246 7.95 2.91 14.70
C GLY A 246 7.43 4.18 14.06
N GLY A 247 8.25 5.19 13.85
CA GLY A 247 7.75 6.53 13.53
C GLY A 247 6.73 7.07 14.55
N PRO A 248 6.21 8.28 14.40
CA PRO A 248 5.09 8.74 15.21
C PRO A 248 3.88 7.82 14.99
N PRO A 249 3.09 7.51 16.03
CA PRO A 249 1.89 6.71 15.87
C PRO A 249 0.98 7.36 14.83
N PRO A 250 0.35 6.57 13.93
CA PRO A 250 -0.66 7.11 13.04
C PRO A 250 -1.75 7.79 13.90
N GLY A 251 -2.07 9.03 13.62
CA GLY A 251 -3.10 9.77 14.35
C GLY A 251 -2.76 11.23 14.54
N ARG A 252 -2.99 11.79 15.69
CA ARG A 252 -3.06 13.21 15.99
C ARG A 252 -1.86 14.02 15.50
N VAL A 253 -2.08 14.78 14.45
CA VAL A 253 -1.13 15.75 13.94
C VAL A 253 -1.11 16.97 14.88
N GLY A 254 0.02 17.21 15.54
CA GLY A 254 0.20 18.35 16.46
C GLY A 254 0.12 19.69 15.74
N THR A 255 -0.05 20.78 16.52
CA THR A 255 -0.24 22.13 15.99
C THR A 255 0.88 22.57 15.07
N VAL A 256 2.15 22.37 15.45
CA VAL A 256 3.34 22.74 14.64
C VAL A 256 3.30 22.09 13.25
N LEU A 257 2.93 20.81 13.19
CA LEU A 257 2.82 20.10 11.92
C LEU A 257 1.66 20.62 11.06
N ARG A 258 0.51 20.95 11.67
CA ARG A 258 -0.64 21.54 10.95
C ARG A 258 -0.30 22.93 10.41
N GLU A 259 0.36 23.75 11.18
CA GLU A 259 0.84 25.08 10.76
C GLU A 259 1.84 24.95 9.59
N HIS A 260 2.76 23.97 9.68
CA HIS A 260 3.66 23.69 8.56
C HIS A 260 2.92 23.28 7.28
N LEU A 261 1.93 22.38 7.39
CA LEU A 261 1.11 21.99 6.23
C LEU A 261 0.36 23.18 5.64
N ALA A 262 -0.24 24.04 6.49
CA ALA A 262 -0.96 25.24 6.06
C ALA A 262 -0.04 26.24 5.36
N ALA A 263 1.16 26.48 5.89
CA ALA A 263 2.16 27.36 5.29
C ALA A 263 2.64 26.82 3.93
N LEU A 264 2.91 25.50 3.85
CA LEU A 264 3.33 24.83 2.62
C LEU A 264 2.26 24.93 1.53
N THR A 265 1.00 24.64 1.85
CA THR A 265 -0.10 24.72 0.88
C THR A 265 -0.38 26.16 0.46
N ALA A 266 -0.28 27.13 1.36
CA ALA A 266 -0.39 28.55 1.05
C ALA A 266 0.70 29.03 0.08
N ALA A 267 1.93 28.55 0.24
CA ALA A 267 3.07 28.93 -0.60
C ALA A 267 3.01 28.31 -2.01
N HIS A 268 2.59 27.05 -2.10
CA HIS A 268 2.82 26.24 -3.29
C HIS A 268 1.57 25.80 -4.04
N PHE A 269 0.38 25.86 -3.43
CA PHE A 269 -0.81 25.31 -4.08
C PHE A 269 -1.63 26.39 -4.77
N PRO A 270 -2.22 26.10 -5.94
CA PRO A 270 -3.31 26.89 -6.50
C PRO A 270 -4.51 26.93 -5.53
N PRO A 271 -5.34 28.00 -5.57
CA PRO A 271 -6.38 28.24 -4.56
C PRO A 271 -7.36 27.07 -4.35
N PHE A 272 -7.82 26.44 -5.42
CA PHE A 272 -8.74 25.30 -5.33
C PHE A 272 -8.12 24.11 -4.59
N TRP A 273 -6.91 23.71 -4.97
CA TRP A 273 -6.25 22.56 -4.37
C TRP A 273 -5.83 22.79 -2.93
N ARG A 274 -5.46 24.03 -2.59
CA ARG A 274 -5.27 24.43 -1.19
C ARG A 274 -6.55 24.21 -0.40
N ARG A 275 -7.70 24.72 -0.90
CA ARG A 275 -9.01 24.54 -0.25
C ARG A 275 -9.37 23.07 -0.07
N VAL A 276 -9.07 22.21 -1.05
CA VAL A 276 -9.29 20.77 -0.92
C VAL A 276 -8.55 20.19 0.30
N ILE A 277 -7.34 20.63 0.56
CA ILE A 277 -6.57 20.18 1.74
C ILE A 277 -7.14 20.78 3.03
N ASP A 278 -7.46 22.07 3.04
CA ASP A 278 -7.93 22.82 4.20
C ASP A 278 -9.29 22.31 4.75
N LEU A 279 -10.10 21.64 3.92
CA LEU A 279 -11.37 21.03 4.31
C LEU A 279 -11.20 19.73 5.15
N THR A 280 -9.97 19.24 5.30
CA THR A 280 -9.69 18.04 6.11
C THR A 280 -9.72 18.42 7.59
N GLU A 281 -10.60 17.80 8.36
CA GLU A 281 -10.66 18.01 9.81
C GLU A 281 -9.43 17.41 10.54
N PRO A 282 -9.06 17.95 11.71
CA PRO A 282 -7.90 17.45 12.45
C PRO A 282 -7.95 15.95 12.77
N GLY A 283 -9.15 15.38 12.96
CA GLY A 283 -9.34 13.95 13.21
C GLY A 283 -9.22 13.07 11.97
N GLU A 284 -9.27 13.67 10.78
CA GLU A 284 -9.14 13.01 9.47
C GLU A 284 -7.74 13.13 8.88
N LEU A 285 -6.89 13.96 9.49
CA LEU A 285 -5.52 14.22 9.06
C LEU A 285 -4.54 13.32 9.80
N PHE A 286 -3.63 12.69 9.06
CA PHE A 286 -2.49 11.98 9.64
C PHE A 286 -1.23 12.15 8.80
N VAL A 287 -0.09 11.94 9.45
CA VAL A 287 1.24 12.04 8.85
C VAL A 287 2.05 10.80 9.21
N GLN A 288 2.82 10.31 8.27
CA GLN A 288 3.71 9.18 8.52
C GLN A 288 5.03 9.34 7.75
N PRO A 289 6.17 8.96 8.36
CA PRO A 289 7.43 8.86 7.66
C PRO A 289 7.38 7.76 6.61
N MET A 290 8.06 7.97 5.48
CA MET A 290 8.14 6.99 4.42
C MET A 290 9.37 6.10 4.59
N TYR A 291 9.16 4.82 4.38
CA TYR A 291 10.20 3.80 4.47
C TYR A 291 10.17 2.89 3.26
N ASP A 292 11.28 2.21 3.01
CA ASP A 292 11.33 1.06 2.12
C ASP A 292 12.18 -0.07 2.72
N ALA A 293 11.85 -1.30 2.36
CA ALA A 293 12.58 -2.51 2.71
C ALA A 293 12.22 -3.66 1.77
N LEU A 294 13.17 -4.55 1.55
CA LEU A 294 12.97 -5.83 0.88
C LEU A 294 13.59 -6.93 1.74
N ALA A 295 12.78 -7.87 2.23
CA ALA A 295 13.28 -9.09 2.83
C ALA A 295 13.71 -10.05 1.70
N SER A 296 15.00 -10.35 1.66
CA SER A 296 15.61 -11.25 0.67
C SER A 296 16.70 -12.07 1.38
N PRO A 297 16.45 -13.37 1.62
CA PRO A 297 15.19 -14.09 1.40
C PRO A 297 14.04 -13.60 2.29
N GLY A 298 12.79 -13.80 1.83
CA GLY A 298 11.57 -13.53 2.59
C GLY A 298 10.95 -14.79 3.21
N VAL A 299 11.66 -15.90 3.19
CA VAL A 299 11.22 -17.19 3.72
C VAL A 299 12.32 -17.89 4.51
N THR A 300 11.90 -18.82 5.36
CA THR A 300 12.71 -19.92 5.89
C THR A 300 12.07 -21.25 5.47
N ARG A 301 12.42 -22.36 6.07
CA ARG A 301 11.77 -23.66 5.78
C ARG A 301 10.31 -23.72 6.21
N ARG A 302 9.89 -22.88 7.19
CA ARG A 302 8.57 -22.91 7.84
C ARG A 302 7.96 -21.53 8.07
N ILE A 303 8.62 -20.47 7.66
CA ILE A 303 8.11 -19.10 7.81
C ILE A 303 8.15 -18.44 6.44
N ALA A 304 7.06 -17.79 6.04
CA ALA A 304 6.99 -16.97 4.83
C ALA A 304 6.48 -15.56 5.16
N LEU A 305 6.99 -14.56 4.47
CA LEU A 305 6.54 -13.17 4.58
C LEU A 305 5.71 -12.79 3.36
N ILE A 306 4.65 -11.97 3.59
CA ILE A 306 3.75 -11.48 2.54
C ILE A 306 3.43 -9.99 2.78
N GLY A 307 3.15 -9.27 1.71
CA GLY A 307 2.76 -7.87 1.79
C GLY A 307 3.89 -6.99 2.32
N ASP A 308 3.55 -6.03 3.18
CA ASP A 308 4.56 -5.11 3.75
C ASP A 308 5.47 -5.77 4.78
N ALA A 309 5.14 -6.98 5.26
CA ALA A 309 6.09 -7.77 6.04
C ALA A 309 7.28 -8.24 5.20
N ALA A 310 7.04 -8.57 3.94
CA ALA A 310 8.06 -8.99 2.97
C ALA A 310 8.72 -7.81 2.25
N THR A 311 7.92 -6.87 1.77
CA THR A 311 8.37 -5.76 0.91
C THR A 311 7.66 -4.48 1.29
N VAL A 312 8.37 -3.52 1.84
CA VAL A 312 7.86 -2.16 2.04
C VAL A 312 8.23 -1.33 0.82
N ALA A 313 7.26 -1.00 -0.02
CA ALA A 313 7.45 -0.12 -1.16
C ALA A 313 6.88 1.27 -0.85
N ARG A 314 7.57 2.33 -1.29
CA ARG A 314 7.07 3.70 -1.13
C ARG A 314 5.75 3.85 -1.89
N PRO A 315 4.75 4.57 -1.34
CA PRO A 315 3.40 4.61 -1.91
C PRO A 315 3.29 5.21 -3.32
N HIS A 316 4.30 5.92 -3.80
CA HIS A 316 4.35 6.46 -5.17
C HIS A 316 4.10 5.41 -6.25
N THR A 317 4.40 4.15 -5.96
CA THR A 317 4.19 3.04 -6.92
C THR A 317 2.72 2.79 -7.24
N GLY A 318 1.79 3.26 -6.41
CA GLY A 318 0.36 2.96 -6.53
C GLY A 318 0.01 1.46 -6.35
N ALA A 319 0.92 0.65 -5.78
CA ALA A 319 0.83 -0.81 -5.82
C ALA A 319 0.79 -1.51 -4.45
N GLY A 320 0.66 -0.78 -3.33
CA GLY A 320 0.80 -1.39 -2.00
C GLY A 320 -0.16 -2.56 -1.73
N ALA A 321 -1.47 -2.36 -1.94
CA ALA A 321 -2.47 -3.43 -1.79
C ALA A 321 -2.37 -4.48 -2.92
N VAL A 322 -2.10 -4.04 -4.15
CA VAL A 322 -1.90 -4.92 -5.31
C VAL A 322 -0.78 -5.92 -5.02
N LYS A 323 0.36 -5.44 -4.54
CA LYS A 323 1.52 -6.29 -4.20
C LYS A 323 1.14 -7.36 -3.16
N ALA A 324 0.40 -7.02 -2.11
CA ALA A 324 -0.02 -7.98 -1.10
C ALA A 324 -0.93 -9.07 -1.67
N LEU A 325 -1.84 -8.72 -2.59
CA LEU A 325 -2.70 -9.68 -3.27
C LEU A 325 -1.91 -10.54 -4.28
N GLN A 326 -0.95 -9.95 -4.99
CA GLN A 326 -0.04 -10.69 -5.88
C GLN A 326 0.82 -11.69 -5.11
N ASP A 327 1.38 -11.28 -3.95
CA ASP A 327 2.11 -12.20 -3.07
C ASP A 327 1.24 -13.40 -2.66
N ALA A 328 -0.05 -13.16 -2.34
CA ALA A 328 -0.99 -14.25 -2.01
C ALA A 328 -1.24 -15.18 -3.22
N THR A 329 -1.38 -14.62 -4.43
CA THR A 329 -1.51 -15.40 -5.66
C THR A 329 -0.29 -16.30 -5.90
N LEU A 330 0.91 -15.78 -5.69
CA LEU A 330 2.17 -16.53 -5.83
C LEU A 330 2.28 -17.61 -4.77
N LEU A 331 1.91 -17.32 -3.51
CA LEU A 331 1.92 -18.31 -2.43
C LEU A 331 0.91 -19.45 -2.72
N GLU A 332 -0.30 -19.09 -3.18
CA GLU A 332 -1.31 -20.06 -3.58
C GLU A 332 -0.81 -20.96 -4.71
N ALA A 333 -0.17 -20.39 -5.72
CA ALA A 333 0.38 -21.15 -6.85
C ALA A 333 1.48 -22.12 -6.38
N ALA A 334 2.41 -21.67 -5.58
CA ALA A 334 3.52 -22.48 -5.09
C ALA A 334 3.07 -23.65 -4.21
N LEU A 335 2.05 -23.43 -3.36
CA LEU A 335 1.53 -24.49 -2.47
C LEU A 335 0.60 -25.48 -3.19
N ARG A 336 0.02 -25.11 -4.34
CA ARG A 336 -0.91 -25.98 -5.09
C ARG A 336 -0.22 -27.16 -5.78
N ASP A 337 1.05 -27.04 -6.11
CA ASP A 337 1.80 -28.02 -6.91
C ASP A 337 2.16 -29.30 -6.14
N GLY A 338 1.82 -29.39 -4.86
CA GLY A 338 2.06 -30.60 -4.04
C GLY A 338 3.53 -30.84 -3.68
N ALA A 339 4.41 -29.91 -3.94
CA ALA A 339 5.82 -29.95 -3.53
C ALA A 339 5.97 -29.99 -2.01
N ALA A 340 7.11 -30.44 -1.51
CA ALA A 340 7.44 -30.32 -0.10
C ALA A 340 7.41 -28.85 0.35
N LEU A 341 6.96 -28.58 1.57
CA LEU A 341 6.77 -27.19 2.04
C LEU A 341 8.02 -26.31 1.84
N PRO A 342 9.25 -26.73 2.16
CA PRO A 342 10.43 -25.88 1.94
C PRO A 342 10.65 -25.53 0.45
N ASP A 343 10.38 -26.46 -0.46
CA ASP A 343 10.55 -26.26 -1.90
C ASP A 343 9.47 -25.31 -2.44
N ALA A 344 8.22 -25.48 -1.99
CA ALA A 344 7.13 -24.56 -2.32
C ALA A 344 7.42 -23.14 -1.83
N LEU A 345 7.94 -22.97 -0.60
CA LEU A 345 8.30 -21.66 -0.07
C LEU A 345 9.49 -21.04 -0.83
N SER A 346 10.46 -21.84 -1.25
CA SER A 346 11.58 -21.36 -2.08
C SER A 346 11.11 -20.88 -3.45
N ALA A 347 10.20 -21.60 -4.11
CA ALA A 347 9.59 -21.20 -5.38
C ALA A 347 8.76 -19.90 -5.22
N TYR A 348 7.98 -19.80 -4.16
CA TYR A 348 7.26 -18.59 -3.81
C TYR A 348 8.20 -17.41 -3.64
N ASP A 349 9.28 -17.56 -2.85
CA ASP A 349 10.22 -16.48 -2.54
C ASP A 349 10.91 -15.96 -3.80
N SER A 350 11.36 -16.86 -4.68
CA SER A 350 12.02 -16.48 -5.93
C SER A 350 11.12 -15.59 -6.82
N ALA A 351 9.84 -15.94 -6.96
CA ALA A 351 8.89 -15.16 -7.74
C ALA A 351 8.54 -13.82 -7.07
N ARG A 352 8.30 -13.83 -5.75
CA ARG A 352 7.97 -12.65 -4.96
C ARG A 352 9.12 -11.64 -4.90
N GLU A 353 10.36 -12.12 -4.76
CA GLU A 353 11.53 -11.26 -4.63
C GLU A 353 11.72 -10.39 -5.88
N ALA A 354 11.55 -10.96 -7.07
CA ALA A 354 11.66 -10.22 -8.32
C ALA A 354 10.67 -9.05 -8.40
N LEU A 355 9.39 -9.30 -8.03
CA LEU A 355 8.35 -8.27 -7.95
C LEU A 355 8.70 -7.22 -6.89
N GLY A 356 9.11 -7.66 -5.70
CA GLY A 356 9.47 -6.80 -4.57
C GLY A 356 10.65 -5.87 -4.91
N ARG A 357 11.69 -6.40 -5.55
CA ARG A 357 12.86 -5.63 -6.00
C ARG A 357 12.46 -4.53 -6.98
N THR A 358 11.62 -4.85 -7.96
CA THR A 358 11.10 -3.88 -8.93
C THR A 358 10.28 -2.80 -8.23
N MET A 359 9.40 -3.17 -7.29
CA MET A 359 8.56 -2.20 -6.57
C MET A 359 9.37 -1.28 -5.65
N VAL A 360 10.37 -1.80 -4.95
CA VAL A 360 11.26 -0.97 -4.11
C VAL A 360 12.08 -0.03 -4.99
N GLY A 361 12.65 -0.53 -6.09
CA GLY A 361 13.40 0.27 -7.07
C GLY A 361 12.56 1.41 -7.64
N LEU A 362 11.35 1.11 -8.13
CA LEU A 362 10.40 2.11 -8.62
C LEU A 362 10.04 3.13 -7.53
N GLY A 363 9.73 2.68 -6.32
CA GLY A 363 9.39 3.57 -5.21
C GLY A 363 10.52 4.54 -4.87
N ARG A 364 11.78 4.10 -4.94
CA ARG A 364 12.97 4.94 -4.77
C ARG A 364 13.12 5.93 -5.93
N SER A 365 13.02 5.47 -7.17
CA SER A 365 13.11 6.32 -8.37
C SER A 365 12.05 7.43 -8.35
N LEU A 366 10.76 7.07 -8.17
CA LEU A 366 9.67 8.02 -8.09
C LEU A 366 9.78 8.95 -6.86
N GLY A 367 10.21 8.44 -5.71
CA GLY A 367 10.41 9.26 -4.52
C GLY A 367 11.50 10.31 -4.72
N THR A 368 12.60 9.95 -5.40
CA THR A 368 13.64 10.90 -5.79
C THR A 368 13.10 11.91 -6.80
N ALA A 369 12.50 11.43 -7.88
CA ALA A 369 12.04 12.27 -8.98
C ALA A 369 10.91 13.24 -8.56
N LEU A 370 10.03 12.84 -7.66
CA LEU A 370 8.86 13.62 -7.24
C LEU A 370 9.09 14.47 -5.97
N VAL A 371 10.07 14.13 -5.13
CA VAL A 371 10.25 14.77 -3.82
C VAL A 371 11.66 15.33 -3.66
N THR A 372 12.69 14.48 -3.51
CA THR A 372 14.02 14.93 -3.11
C THR A 372 14.83 15.53 -4.26
N GLY A 373 14.54 15.16 -5.51
CA GLY A 373 15.16 15.68 -6.74
C GLY A 373 14.13 16.23 -7.72
N ALA A 374 13.01 16.76 -7.21
CA ALA A 374 11.95 17.31 -8.05
C ALA A 374 12.47 18.45 -8.96
N PRO A 375 12.09 18.48 -10.24
CA PRO A 375 12.49 19.54 -11.16
C PRO A 375 11.79 20.88 -10.87
N ASP A 376 12.16 21.95 -11.56
CA ASP A 376 11.31 23.15 -11.58
C ASP A 376 10.08 22.88 -12.48
N TRP A 377 9.01 22.44 -11.86
CA TRP A 377 7.75 22.10 -12.52
C TRP A 377 7.15 23.25 -13.36
N ARG A 378 7.52 24.50 -13.06
CA ARG A 378 7.02 25.67 -13.77
C ARG A 378 7.61 25.81 -15.16
N THR A 379 8.77 25.19 -15.40
CA THR A 379 9.44 25.21 -16.71
C THR A 379 9.02 24.05 -17.61
N LEU A 380 8.35 23.02 -17.07
CA LEU A 380 7.95 21.86 -17.86
C LEU A 380 6.69 22.15 -18.67
N ASP A 381 6.73 21.74 -19.93
CA ASP A 381 5.58 21.57 -20.81
C ASP A 381 5.11 20.10 -20.83
N ASP A 382 4.12 19.80 -21.66
CA ASP A 382 3.56 18.44 -21.81
C ASP A 382 4.62 17.42 -22.25
N ALA A 383 5.45 17.76 -23.22
CA ALA A 383 6.45 16.85 -23.78
C ALA A 383 7.59 16.58 -22.78
N ALA A 384 8.06 17.63 -22.09
CA ALA A 384 9.09 17.54 -21.07
C ALA A 384 8.62 16.72 -19.87
N LEU A 385 7.38 16.91 -19.43
CA LEU A 385 6.79 16.10 -18.35
C LEU A 385 6.65 14.63 -18.78
N ALA A 386 6.23 14.35 -20.00
CA ALA A 386 6.15 12.98 -20.51
C ALA A 386 7.52 12.30 -20.56
N ALA A 387 8.56 13.01 -20.98
CA ALA A 387 9.93 12.50 -21.01
C ALA A 387 10.45 12.23 -19.58
N TRP A 388 10.22 13.17 -18.67
CA TRP A 388 10.57 13.04 -17.26
C TRP A 388 9.88 11.84 -16.60
N TRP A 389 8.56 11.63 -16.84
CA TRP A 389 7.83 10.50 -16.31
C TRP A 389 8.38 9.15 -16.80
N ARG A 390 8.67 9.05 -18.12
CA ARG A 390 9.29 7.83 -18.67
C ARG A 390 10.66 7.53 -18.04
N ALA A 391 11.43 8.55 -17.70
CA ALA A 391 12.70 8.35 -17.00
C ALA A 391 12.50 7.93 -15.54
N ALA A 392 11.51 8.49 -14.86
CA ALA A 392 11.20 8.17 -13.47
C ALA A 392 10.59 6.76 -13.31
N ASP A 393 9.79 6.30 -14.26
CA ASP A 393 9.20 4.95 -14.36
C ASP A 393 9.83 4.14 -15.50
N ALA A 394 11.16 4.09 -15.56
CA ALA A 394 11.87 3.42 -16.65
C ALA A 394 11.53 1.94 -16.82
N ALA A 395 11.10 1.28 -15.74
CA ALA A 395 10.66 -0.12 -15.76
C ALA A 395 9.20 -0.30 -16.22
N GLY A 396 8.41 0.79 -16.38
CA GLY A 396 6.99 0.72 -16.71
C GLY A 396 6.17 -0.04 -15.65
N ALA A 397 6.59 0.06 -14.38
CA ALA A 397 6.04 -0.76 -13.30
C ALA A 397 5.04 0.00 -12.41
N PHE A 398 4.70 1.21 -12.76
CA PHE A 398 3.70 2.01 -12.03
C PHE A 398 2.33 1.30 -12.00
N GLY A 399 1.74 1.21 -10.82
CA GLY A 399 0.49 0.47 -10.59
C GLY A 399 0.69 -1.02 -10.33
N GLY A 400 1.91 -1.50 -10.27
CA GLY A 400 2.29 -2.89 -10.02
C GLY A 400 2.83 -3.61 -11.27
N THR A 401 3.78 -4.50 -11.07
CA THR A 401 4.29 -5.38 -12.13
C THR A 401 3.28 -6.50 -12.44
N ARG A 402 3.36 -7.05 -13.65
CA ARG A 402 2.59 -8.28 -13.97
C ARG A 402 3.13 -9.46 -13.15
N THR A 403 2.22 -10.29 -12.68
CA THR A 403 2.60 -11.60 -12.15
C THR A 403 3.22 -12.41 -13.29
N PRO A 404 4.38 -13.05 -13.10
CA PRO A 404 4.94 -13.92 -14.13
C PRO A 404 3.92 -14.99 -14.54
N GLU A 405 3.70 -15.16 -15.84
CA GLU A 405 2.92 -16.28 -16.34
C GLU A 405 3.69 -17.56 -16.05
N ARG A 406 3.01 -18.58 -15.53
CA ARG A 406 3.61 -19.92 -15.46
C ARG A 406 3.94 -20.35 -16.89
N THR A 407 5.20 -20.49 -17.20
CA THR A 407 5.61 -21.29 -18.37
C THR A 407 5.14 -22.72 -18.09
N GLU A 408 4.06 -23.17 -18.72
CA GLU A 408 3.76 -24.61 -18.74
C GLU A 408 5.00 -25.31 -19.31
N PRO A 409 5.49 -26.36 -18.63
CA PRO A 409 6.54 -27.16 -19.23
C PRO A 409 6.03 -27.64 -20.59
N PRO A 410 6.92 -27.73 -21.61
CA PRO A 410 6.54 -28.26 -22.91
C PRO A 410 5.85 -29.59 -22.69
N ARG A 411 4.63 -29.74 -23.23
CA ARG A 411 3.95 -31.03 -23.26
C ARG A 411 4.83 -31.94 -24.13
N ASP A 412 5.48 -32.94 -23.51
CA ASP A 412 6.14 -33.97 -24.26
C ASP A 412 5.11 -34.60 -25.19
N THR A 413 5.32 -34.42 -26.48
CA THR A 413 4.51 -35.01 -27.56
C THR A 413 4.97 -36.43 -27.83
#